data_2b4a8303cb29407bd67e54a3bf9175e5
#
_entry.id   2b4a8303cb29407bd67e54a3bf9175e5
#
_cell.length_a   1.000
_cell.length_b   1.000
_cell.length_c   1.000
_cell.angle_alpha   90.00
_cell.angle_beta   90.00
_cell.angle_gamma   90.00
#
_symmetry.space_group_name_H-M   'P 1'
#
loop_
_entity.id
_entity.type
_entity.pdbx_description
1 polymer ?
#
loop_
_entity_poly.entity_id
_entity_poly.type
_entity_poly.pdbx_seq_one_letter_code
_entity_poly.pdbx_strand_id
1 'polypeptide(L)'
;MLKFLFWDREYRRLRTVWRLLLHLLLLAIVTLTGFTVLGLSVALLLPGQVDFATLLSAGSLAVPPDALPVLSTITGVMTAVTVLISIWLAGRWLDRRRFADFGAHWNRNWWLDFAFGLGLGALLMLLIFLVELAAGWITIVGAFRTPSPDQSFIQAIITPLVLFICVGIYEEFFSRGYHLKNMAEGLRGLWGLGPQGAIVLATLFSSAIFGLLHAGNPNATPLSTFNIFLAGIFLALGYILTGELAIPIGLHMTWNFFQGNVFGFPVSGTEASAATIIAINQGGNPLITGGAFGPEAGLVGIGAMLLGSLLIIGWVRMRYGVARLHPALTQPDLLYPLPPVSAVQESASPDSIA
;
A
#
# COMPACT_ATOMS: atom_id res chain seq x y z
N MET A 1 -27.54 5.99 -25.66
CA MET A 1 -26.33 5.13 -25.71
C MET A 1 -25.17 5.66 -24.89
N LEU A 2 -24.74 6.93 -24.99
CA LEU A 2 -23.61 7.51 -24.25
C LEU A 2 -23.77 7.44 -22.71
N LYS A 3 -24.96 7.68 -22.15
CA LYS A 3 -25.20 7.61 -20.70
C LYS A 3 -24.87 6.23 -20.10
N PHE A 4 -24.93 5.16 -20.90
CA PHE A 4 -24.64 3.80 -20.46
C PHE A 4 -23.14 3.56 -20.25
N LEU A 5 -22.26 4.27 -20.95
CA LEU A 5 -20.81 4.18 -20.81
C LEU A 5 -20.29 4.86 -19.54
N PHE A 6 -20.96 5.89 -19.07
CA PHE A 6 -20.51 6.72 -17.97
C PHE A 6 -21.18 6.40 -16.64
N TRP A 7 -22.45 5.99 -16.67
CA TRP A 7 -23.31 5.95 -15.50
C TRP A 7 -23.77 4.54 -15.14
N ASP A 8 -23.56 4.18 -13.88
CA ASP A 8 -24.14 2.98 -13.28
C ASP A 8 -25.53 3.34 -12.73
N ARG A 9 -26.55 2.74 -13.35
CA ARG A 9 -27.97 3.00 -13.00
C ARG A 9 -28.37 2.31 -11.70
N GLU A 10 -27.77 1.15 -11.42
CA GLU A 10 -28.05 0.35 -10.22
C GLU A 10 -27.61 1.13 -8.98
N TYR A 11 -26.37 1.65 -8.97
CA TYR A 11 -25.80 2.35 -7.82
C TYR A 11 -25.86 3.88 -7.93
N ARG A 12 -26.47 4.43 -8.98
CA ARG A 12 -26.64 5.88 -9.25
C ARG A 12 -25.33 6.66 -9.10
N ARG A 13 -24.26 6.16 -9.68
CA ARG A 13 -22.90 6.75 -9.64
C ARG A 13 -22.16 6.51 -10.95
N LEU A 14 -20.99 7.11 -11.12
CA LEU A 14 -20.13 6.83 -12.27
C LEU A 14 -19.71 5.36 -12.28
N ARG A 15 -19.50 4.80 -13.48
CA ARG A 15 -18.91 3.47 -13.64
C ARG A 15 -17.47 3.45 -13.15
N THR A 16 -17.00 2.29 -12.74
CA THR A 16 -15.70 2.08 -12.07
C THR A 16 -14.53 2.72 -12.81
N VAL A 17 -14.42 2.55 -14.13
CA VAL A 17 -13.31 3.12 -14.91
C VAL A 17 -13.21 4.64 -14.71
N TRP A 18 -14.34 5.33 -14.77
CA TRP A 18 -14.38 6.79 -14.59
C TRP A 18 -14.06 7.21 -13.15
N ARG A 19 -14.51 6.42 -12.16
CA ARG A 19 -14.20 6.67 -10.76
C ARG A 19 -12.70 6.52 -10.50
N LEU A 20 -12.06 5.48 -11.05
CA LEU A 20 -10.62 5.27 -10.93
C LEU A 20 -9.82 6.39 -11.61
N LEU A 21 -10.17 6.80 -12.83
CA LEU A 21 -9.51 7.89 -13.54
C LEU A 21 -9.66 9.24 -12.79
N LEU A 22 -10.86 9.54 -12.33
CA LEU A 22 -11.12 10.77 -11.55
C LEU A 22 -10.42 10.72 -10.19
N HIS A 23 -10.30 9.55 -9.55
CA HIS A 23 -9.51 9.44 -8.33
C HIS A 23 -8.03 9.72 -8.58
N LEU A 24 -7.43 9.20 -9.67
CA LEU A 24 -6.04 9.49 -10.00
C LEU A 24 -5.82 10.99 -10.26
N LEU A 25 -6.75 11.65 -10.95
CA LEU A 25 -6.72 13.10 -11.15
C LEU A 25 -6.85 13.84 -9.81
N LEU A 26 -7.80 13.44 -8.97
CA LEU A 26 -8.00 14.01 -7.64
C LEU A 26 -6.77 13.82 -6.76
N LEU A 27 -6.17 12.63 -6.77
CA LEU A 27 -4.92 12.35 -6.07
C LEU A 27 -3.80 13.29 -6.53
N ALA A 28 -3.62 13.45 -7.84
CA ALA A 28 -2.62 14.37 -8.38
C ALA A 28 -2.84 15.81 -7.92
N ILE A 29 -4.09 16.30 -7.94
CA ILE A 29 -4.45 17.65 -7.48
C ILE A 29 -4.18 17.79 -5.98
N VAL A 30 -4.63 16.87 -5.15
CA VAL A 30 -4.46 16.92 -3.69
C VAL A 30 -2.98 16.84 -3.32
N THR A 31 -2.22 15.98 -3.99
CA THR A 31 -0.77 15.84 -3.77
C THR A 31 -0.04 17.11 -4.16
N LEU A 32 -0.27 17.63 -5.36
CA LEU A 32 0.34 18.88 -5.82
C LEU A 32 0.03 20.04 -4.86
N THR A 33 -1.24 20.18 -4.46
CA THR A 33 -1.67 21.22 -3.50
C THR A 33 -0.96 21.05 -2.15
N GLY A 34 -0.93 19.83 -1.61
CA GLY A 34 -0.31 19.54 -0.32
C GLY A 34 1.19 19.85 -0.30
N PHE A 35 1.93 19.41 -1.33
CA PHE A 35 3.37 19.71 -1.44
C PHE A 35 3.64 21.20 -1.70
N THR A 36 2.78 21.89 -2.46
CA THR A 36 2.89 23.34 -2.67
C THR A 36 2.68 24.10 -1.35
N VAL A 37 1.64 23.76 -0.58
CA VAL A 37 1.38 24.36 0.74
C VAL A 37 2.54 24.10 1.69
N LEU A 38 3.08 22.87 1.73
CA LEU A 38 4.24 22.56 2.55
C LEU A 38 5.46 23.40 2.14
N GLY A 39 5.78 23.46 0.85
CA GLY A 39 6.91 24.23 0.33
C GLY A 39 6.80 25.71 0.65
N LEU A 40 5.62 26.31 0.45
CA LEU A 40 5.36 27.70 0.82
C LEU A 40 5.48 27.93 2.32
N SER A 41 4.97 27.01 3.15
CA SER A 41 5.07 27.11 4.60
C SER A 41 6.52 27.09 5.07
N VAL A 42 7.34 26.18 4.50
CA VAL A 42 8.78 26.11 4.79
C VAL A 42 9.49 27.40 4.36
N ALA A 43 9.19 27.92 3.17
CA ALA A 43 9.80 29.17 2.69
C ALA A 43 9.46 30.40 3.55
N LEU A 44 8.22 30.45 4.09
CA LEU A 44 7.77 31.54 4.95
C LEU A 44 8.33 31.43 6.38
N LEU A 45 8.43 30.22 6.91
CA LEU A 45 8.88 29.99 8.30
C LEU A 45 10.41 29.97 8.44
N LEU A 46 11.13 29.65 7.36
CA LEU A 46 12.59 29.53 7.31
C LEU A 46 13.16 30.37 6.16
N PRO A 47 12.98 31.69 6.18
CA PRO A 47 13.44 32.57 5.10
C PRO A 47 14.95 32.49 4.93
N GLY A 48 15.39 32.26 3.69
CA GLY A 48 16.83 32.17 3.32
C GLY A 48 17.47 30.79 3.52
N GLN A 49 16.77 29.80 4.06
CA GLN A 49 17.29 28.42 4.16
C GLN A 49 16.84 27.54 2.97
N VAL A 50 15.81 27.94 2.23
CA VAL A 50 15.33 27.23 1.05
C VAL A 50 15.23 28.22 -0.11
N ASP A 51 16.10 28.06 -1.09
CA ASP A 51 15.96 28.78 -2.36
C ASP A 51 14.96 28.04 -3.26
N PHE A 52 13.76 28.61 -3.35
CA PHE A 52 12.67 28.04 -4.14
C PHE A 52 12.99 28.03 -5.66
N ALA A 53 13.83 28.94 -6.13
CA ALA A 53 14.28 28.97 -7.51
C ALA A 53 15.23 27.78 -7.81
N THR A 54 16.09 27.43 -6.86
CA THR A 54 16.95 26.24 -6.92
C THR A 54 16.12 24.95 -6.82
N LEU A 55 15.07 24.92 -6.01
CA LEU A 55 14.11 23.81 -5.93
C LEU A 55 13.41 23.51 -7.26
N LEU A 56 13.01 24.56 -7.98
CA LEU A 56 12.32 24.45 -9.27
C LEU A 56 13.27 24.19 -10.45
N SER A 57 14.49 24.72 -10.39
CA SER A 57 15.44 24.67 -11.51
C SER A 57 16.37 23.44 -11.51
N ALA A 58 16.67 22.89 -10.33
CA ALA A 58 17.69 21.85 -10.20
C ALA A 58 17.17 20.43 -10.41
N GLY A 59 15.83 20.20 -10.42
CA GLY A 59 15.28 18.85 -10.53
C GLY A 59 15.79 17.85 -9.49
N SER A 60 16.82 18.23 -8.74
CA SER A 60 17.38 17.49 -7.60
C SER A 60 17.89 18.49 -6.55
N LEU A 61 17.40 18.40 -5.34
CA LEU A 61 18.02 19.04 -4.18
C LEU A 61 19.38 18.34 -3.95
N ALA A 62 20.46 19.10 -3.91
CA ALA A 62 21.67 18.65 -3.26
C ALA A 62 21.41 18.64 -1.73
N VAL A 63 20.68 17.61 -1.30
CA VAL A 63 20.34 17.43 0.13
C VAL A 63 21.52 16.77 0.81
N PRO A 64 22.02 17.30 1.94
CA PRO A 64 23.03 16.64 2.73
C PRO A 64 22.59 15.20 3.07
N PRO A 65 23.50 14.20 3.04
CA PRO A 65 23.14 12.80 3.29
C PRO A 65 22.45 12.56 4.64
N ASP A 66 22.74 13.35 5.65
CA ASP A 66 22.14 13.31 6.97
C ASP A 66 20.72 13.86 7.03
N ALA A 67 20.34 14.74 6.10
CA ALA A 67 18.99 15.28 5.98
C ALA A 67 18.05 14.38 5.13
N LEU A 68 18.59 13.46 4.30
CA LEU A 68 17.80 12.57 3.43
C LEU A 68 16.76 11.73 4.19
N PRO A 69 17.05 11.11 5.35
CA PRO A 69 16.05 10.32 6.08
C PRO A 69 14.89 11.17 6.59
N VAL A 70 15.17 12.38 7.07
CA VAL A 70 14.15 13.31 7.56
C VAL A 70 13.26 13.76 6.39
N LEU A 71 13.85 14.14 5.26
CA LEU A 71 13.13 14.54 4.08
C LEU A 71 12.25 13.41 3.53
N SER A 72 12.79 12.19 3.47
CA SER A 72 12.03 10.99 3.06
C SER A 72 10.83 10.74 3.96
N THR A 73 11.00 10.95 5.28
CA THR A 73 9.91 10.81 6.25
C THR A 73 8.85 11.89 6.07
N ILE A 74 9.25 13.15 5.93
CA ILE A 74 8.30 14.26 5.66
C ILE A 74 7.52 13.96 4.37
N THR A 75 8.21 13.56 3.32
CA THR A 75 7.59 13.19 2.04
C THR A 75 6.63 12.00 2.22
N GLY A 76 7.03 10.97 2.95
CA GLY A 76 6.19 9.80 3.25
C GLY A 76 4.92 10.17 4.03
N VAL A 77 5.05 11.02 5.06
CA VAL A 77 3.90 11.53 5.84
C VAL A 77 2.96 12.34 4.95
N MET A 78 3.51 13.26 4.14
CA MET A 78 2.71 14.08 3.22
C MET A 78 2.00 13.20 2.18
N THR A 79 2.69 12.21 1.63
CA THR A 79 2.09 11.24 0.70
C THR A 79 0.94 10.48 1.39
N ALA A 80 1.15 9.98 2.60
CA ALA A 80 0.09 9.30 3.35
C ALA A 80 -1.13 10.20 3.57
N VAL A 81 -0.93 11.44 3.99
CA VAL A 81 -2.00 12.41 4.21
C VAL A 81 -2.75 12.69 2.90
N THR A 82 -2.04 12.98 1.81
CA THR A 82 -2.68 13.33 0.53
C THR A 82 -3.40 12.14 -0.11
N VAL A 83 -2.85 10.93 -0.01
CA VAL A 83 -3.51 9.70 -0.48
C VAL A 83 -4.79 9.43 0.33
N LEU A 84 -4.72 9.48 1.66
CA LEU A 84 -5.89 9.24 2.51
C LEU A 84 -6.98 10.29 2.31
N ILE A 85 -6.63 11.57 2.18
CA ILE A 85 -7.57 12.63 1.83
C ILE A 85 -8.20 12.36 0.47
N SER A 86 -7.42 12.02 -0.56
CA SER A 86 -7.95 11.76 -1.90
C SER A 86 -8.92 10.57 -1.90
N ILE A 87 -8.61 9.50 -1.17
CA ILE A 87 -9.49 8.33 -1.02
C ILE A 87 -10.76 8.69 -0.25
N TRP A 88 -10.65 9.48 0.81
CA TRP A 88 -11.82 9.97 1.56
C TRP A 88 -12.75 10.81 0.69
N LEU A 89 -12.19 11.76 -0.08
CA LEU A 89 -12.94 12.60 -1.00
C LEU A 89 -13.59 11.75 -2.10
N ALA A 90 -12.83 10.87 -2.74
CA ALA A 90 -13.35 9.99 -3.78
C ALA A 90 -14.43 9.03 -3.22
N GLY A 91 -14.18 8.43 -2.08
CA GLY A 91 -15.15 7.57 -1.38
C GLY A 91 -16.46 8.30 -1.10
N ARG A 92 -16.38 9.55 -0.61
CA ARG A 92 -17.54 10.37 -0.25
C ARG A 92 -18.35 10.81 -1.46
N TRP A 93 -17.70 11.23 -2.54
CA TRP A 93 -18.38 11.89 -3.67
C TRP A 93 -18.44 11.04 -4.95
N LEU A 94 -17.38 10.28 -5.29
CA LEU A 94 -17.38 9.45 -6.48
C LEU A 94 -18.02 8.08 -6.22
N ASP A 95 -17.64 7.43 -5.10
CA ASP A 95 -18.08 6.09 -4.75
C ASP A 95 -19.34 6.07 -3.89
N ARG A 96 -19.65 7.17 -3.19
CA ARG A 96 -20.82 7.35 -2.30
C ARG A 96 -20.82 6.34 -1.17
N ARG A 97 -19.64 6.05 -0.57
CA ARG A 97 -19.44 5.05 0.49
C ARG A 97 -18.74 5.65 1.71
N ARG A 98 -18.80 4.93 2.82
CA ARG A 98 -18.06 5.28 4.04
C ARG A 98 -16.59 4.92 3.88
N PHE A 99 -15.69 5.66 4.55
CA PHE A 99 -14.26 5.37 4.53
C PHE A 99 -13.95 3.96 5.08
N ALA A 100 -14.68 3.52 6.11
CA ALA A 100 -14.53 2.19 6.69
C ALA A 100 -14.74 1.05 5.67
N ASP A 101 -15.58 1.26 4.64
CA ASP A 101 -15.82 0.26 3.59
C ASP A 101 -14.57 -0.07 2.75
N PHE A 102 -13.51 0.73 2.85
CA PHE A 102 -12.22 0.40 2.25
C PHE A 102 -11.38 -0.59 3.09
N GLY A 103 -11.93 -1.15 4.17
CA GLY A 103 -11.28 -2.14 5.03
C GLY A 103 -10.72 -1.57 6.33
N ALA A 104 -11.36 -0.52 6.85
CA ALA A 104 -10.92 0.19 8.06
C ALA A 104 -12.04 0.28 9.11
N HIS A 105 -12.56 -0.86 9.55
CA HIS A 105 -13.65 -0.88 10.54
C HIS A 105 -13.18 -0.74 12.00
N TRP A 106 -11.88 -0.76 12.27
CA TRP A 106 -11.22 -0.50 13.57
C TRP A 106 -11.82 -1.24 14.78
N ASN A 107 -12.47 -2.39 14.55
CA ASN A 107 -13.02 -3.22 15.63
C ASN A 107 -11.95 -4.12 16.26
N ARG A 108 -12.30 -4.88 17.29
CA ARG A 108 -11.37 -5.80 17.97
C ARG A 108 -10.74 -6.82 17.02
N ASN A 109 -11.49 -7.34 16.06
CA ASN A 109 -10.94 -8.29 15.08
C ASN A 109 -9.91 -7.64 14.18
N TRP A 110 -10.18 -6.40 13.74
CA TRP A 110 -9.25 -5.61 12.97
C TRP A 110 -7.90 -5.46 13.69
N TRP A 111 -7.91 -5.09 14.96
CA TRP A 111 -6.67 -4.92 15.72
C TRP A 111 -5.91 -6.23 15.97
N LEU A 112 -6.61 -7.36 16.14
CA LEU A 112 -5.97 -8.67 16.27
C LEU A 112 -5.35 -9.13 14.95
N ASP A 113 -6.00 -8.86 13.83
CA ASP A 113 -5.49 -9.14 12.50
C ASP A 113 -4.29 -8.23 12.16
N PHE A 114 -4.34 -6.97 12.58
CA PHE A 114 -3.22 -6.05 12.46
C PHE A 114 -1.99 -6.52 13.27
N ALA A 115 -2.21 -6.93 14.51
CA ALA A 115 -1.13 -7.47 15.35
C ALA A 115 -0.53 -8.75 14.75
N PHE A 116 -1.37 -9.64 14.18
CA PHE A 116 -0.90 -10.80 13.43
C PHE A 116 -0.06 -10.36 12.22
N GLY A 117 -0.51 -9.38 11.43
CA GLY A 117 0.23 -8.82 10.31
C GLY A 117 1.60 -8.29 10.73
N LEU A 118 1.66 -7.49 11.82
CA LEU A 118 2.92 -6.99 12.38
C LEU A 118 3.87 -8.13 12.75
N GLY A 119 3.39 -9.15 13.44
CA GLY A 119 4.18 -10.32 13.82
C GLY A 119 4.66 -11.12 12.62
N LEU A 120 3.80 -11.27 11.60
CA LEU A 120 4.12 -12.02 10.39
C LEU A 120 5.24 -11.36 9.58
N GLY A 121 5.18 -10.05 9.33
CA GLY A 121 6.22 -9.36 8.57
C GLY A 121 7.59 -9.43 9.27
N ALA A 122 7.62 -9.20 10.60
CA ALA A 122 8.82 -9.33 11.40
C ALA A 122 9.40 -10.77 11.37
N LEU A 123 8.53 -11.79 11.49
CA LEU A 123 8.92 -13.20 11.44
C LEU A 123 9.51 -13.58 10.08
N LEU A 124 8.85 -13.19 8.97
CA LEU A 124 9.32 -13.55 7.64
C LEU A 124 10.66 -12.90 7.33
N MET A 125 10.87 -11.64 7.72
CA MET A 125 12.17 -10.99 7.56
C MET A 125 13.26 -11.61 8.45
N LEU A 126 12.93 -12.01 9.68
CA LEU A 126 13.85 -12.77 10.52
C LEU A 126 14.25 -14.09 9.85
N LEU A 127 13.31 -14.82 9.27
CA LEU A 127 13.60 -16.08 8.59
C LEU A 127 14.50 -15.86 7.36
N ILE A 128 14.23 -14.84 6.54
CA ILE A 128 15.11 -14.45 5.42
C ILE A 128 16.52 -14.17 5.93
N PHE A 129 16.66 -13.34 6.95
CA PHE A 129 17.95 -12.99 7.53
C PHE A 129 18.71 -14.24 8.01
N LEU A 130 18.05 -15.13 8.75
CA LEU A 130 18.66 -16.35 9.25
C LEU A 130 19.09 -17.32 8.13
N VAL A 131 18.29 -17.46 7.07
CA VAL A 131 18.62 -18.28 5.90
C VAL A 131 19.84 -17.70 5.18
N GLU A 132 19.87 -16.41 4.90
CA GLU A 132 21.00 -15.78 4.21
C GLU A 132 22.28 -15.79 5.06
N LEU A 133 22.16 -15.62 6.38
CA LEU A 133 23.28 -15.73 7.30
C LEU A 133 23.84 -17.16 7.35
N ALA A 134 22.98 -18.15 7.48
CA ALA A 134 23.38 -19.57 7.53
C ALA A 134 24.00 -20.04 6.20
N ALA A 135 23.55 -19.50 5.07
CA ALA A 135 24.11 -19.77 3.75
C ALA A 135 25.43 -19.00 3.48
N GLY A 136 25.85 -18.09 4.36
CA GLY A 136 27.03 -17.25 4.17
C GLY A 136 26.87 -16.18 3.10
N TRP A 137 25.63 -15.82 2.74
CA TRP A 137 25.35 -14.76 1.75
C TRP A 137 25.37 -13.38 2.35
N ILE A 138 25.23 -13.27 3.67
CA ILE A 138 25.43 -12.02 4.41
C ILE A 138 26.50 -12.18 5.50
N THR A 139 27.19 -11.07 5.78
CA THR A 139 28.11 -10.96 6.91
C THR A 139 27.70 -9.77 7.77
N ILE A 140 27.64 -9.97 9.08
CA ILE A 140 27.36 -8.87 10.02
C ILE A 140 28.61 -8.02 10.16
N VAL A 141 28.51 -6.72 9.88
CA VAL A 141 29.63 -5.76 9.89
C VAL A 141 29.50 -4.70 10.98
N GLY A 142 28.43 -4.74 11.76
CA GLY A 142 28.24 -3.84 12.91
C GLY A 142 26.83 -3.88 13.46
N ALA A 143 26.62 -3.12 14.52
CA ALA A 143 25.31 -2.95 15.14
C ALA A 143 25.06 -1.46 15.46
N PHE A 144 23.79 -1.07 15.55
CA PHE A 144 23.33 0.27 15.91
C PHE A 144 23.99 1.38 15.09
N ARG A 145 24.08 1.17 13.76
CA ARG A 145 24.64 2.16 12.84
C ARG A 145 23.67 3.30 12.59
N THR A 146 24.23 4.49 12.41
CA THR A 146 23.55 5.73 12.08
C THR A 146 24.15 6.34 10.83
N PRO A 147 23.42 7.19 10.09
CA PRO A 147 23.94 7.90 8.91
C PRO A 147 25.13 8.82 9.24
N SER A 148 25.16 9.39 10.45
CA SER A 148 26.26 10.24 10.95
C SER A 148 26.72 9.75 12.31
N PRO A 149 28.04 9.74 12.59
CA PRO A 149 28.57 9.31 13.89
C PRO A 149 28.05 10.11 15.10
N ASP A 150 27.70 11.38 14.88
CA ASP A 150 27.24 12.30 15.92
C ASP A 150 25.71 12.20 16.18
N GLN A 151 25.01 11.42 15.39
CA GLN A 151 23.56 11.30 15.50
C GLN A 151 23.15 10.24 16.53
N SER A 152 22.22 10.60 17.43
CA SER A 152 21.61 9.63 18.34
C SER A 152 20.90 8.51 17.56
N PHE A 153 21.20 7.24 17.88
CA PHE A 153 20.57 6.09 17.25
C PHE A 153 19.04 6.10 17.40
N ILE A 154 18.54 6.51 18.59
CA ILE A 154 17.08 6.58 18.83
C ILE A 154 16.42 7.60 17.91
N GLN A 155 17.03 8.76 17.72
CA GLN A 155 16.51 9.77 16.81
C GLN A 155 16.56 9.29 15.35
N ALA A 156 17.65 8.63 14.97
CA ALA A 156 17.86 8.13 13.63
C ALA A 156 16.88 7.00 13.27
N ILE A 157 16.54 6.09 14.20
CA ILE A 157 15.67 4.93 13.94
C ILE A 157 14.18 5.29 13.92
N ILE A 158 13.77 6.37 14.60
CA ILE A 158 12.36 6.84 14.57
C ILE A 158 11.96 7.30 13.17
N THR A 159 12.87 7.94 12.45
CA THR A 159 12.64 8.47 11.10
C THR A 159 12.13 7.38 10.14
N PRO A 160 12.85 6.28 9.87
CA PRO A 160 12.37 5.21 9.01
C PRO A 160 11.18 4.44 9.61
N LEU A 161 11.04 4.36 10.93
CA LEU A 161 9.87 3.76 11.56
C LEU A 161 8.60 4.53 11.15
N VAL A 162 8.61 5.86 11.25
CA VAL A 162 7.49 6.70 10.83
C VAL A 162 7.25 6.58 9.32
N LEU A 163 8.33 6.57 8.52
CA LEU A 163 8.24 6.39 7.08
C LEU A 163 7.51 5.08 6.73
N PHE A 164 7.94 3.93 7.26
CA PHE A 164 7.34 2.63 6.90
C PHE A 164 5.95 2.42 7.49
N ILE A 165 5.60 3.09 8.60
CA ILE A 165 4.21 3.19 9.05
C ILE A 165 3.37 3.90 7.99
N CYS A 166 3.83 5.03 7.48
CA CYS A 166 3.12 5.78 6.44
C CYS A 166 3.01 4.98 5.14
N VAL A 167 4.12 4.36 4.68
CA VAL A 167 4.16 3.53 3.46
C VAL A 167 3.15 2.38 3.58
N GLY A 168 3.19 1.60 4.65
CA GLY A 168 2.26 0.49 4.88
C GLY A 168 0.79 0.92 4.92
N ILE A 169 0.51 2.14 5.38
CA ILE A 169 -0.86 2.68 5.37
C ILE A 169 -1.24 3.12 3.95
N TYR A 170 -0.52 4.06 3.36
CA TYR A 170 -1.00 4.69 2.13
C TYR A 170 -0.97 3.75 0.93
N GLU A 171 0.00 2.86 0.83
CA GLU A 171 0.06 1.90 -0.28
C GLU A 171 -1.04 0.85 -0.19
N GLU A 172 -1.37 0.36 1.01
CA GLU A 172 -2.45 -0.60 1.19
C GLU A 172 -3.83 0.03 0.95
N PHE A 173 -4.06 1.23 1.47
CA PHE A 173 -5.30 1.96 1.18
C PHE A 173 -5.45 2.28 -0.31
N PHE A 174 -4.37 2.70 -0.97
CA PHE A 174 -4.38 3.00 -2.40
C PHE A 174 -4.62 1.74 -3.22
N SER A 175 -3.77 0.72 -3.06
CA SER A 175 -3.76 -0.45 -3.94
C SER A 175 -4.93 -1.41 -3.65
N ARG A 176 -5.18 -1.75 -2.38
CA ARG A 176 -6.17 -2.75 -1.97
C ARG A 176 -7.47 -2.10 -1.56
N GLY A 177 -7.42 -1.13 -0.66
CA GLY A 177 -8.61 -0.44 -0.17
C GLY A 177 -9.41 0.22 -1.28
N TYR A 178 -8.78 1.02 -2.12
CA TYR A 178 -9.48 1.78 -3.16
C TYR A 178 -9.48 1.07 -4.52
N HIS A 179 -8.29 0.77 -5.10
CA HIS A 179 -8.21 0.29 -6.48
C HIS A 179 -8.72 -1.13 -6.63
N LEU A 180 -8.22 -2.10 -5.87
CA LEU A 180 -8.67 -3.49 -5.95
C LEU A 180 -10.18 -3.61 -5.71
N LYS A 181 -10.71 -2.98 -4.65
CA LYS A 181 -12.14 -3.01 -4.34
C LYS A 181 -12.99 -2.44 -5.45
N ASN A 182 -12.64 -1.26 -5.97
CA ASN A 182 -13.38 -0.65 -7.08
C ASN A 182 -13.30 -1.49 -8.36
N MET A 183 -12.14 -2.09 -8.66
CA MET A 183 -12.00 -3.01 -9.79
C MET A 183 -12.84 -4.27 -9.60
N ALA A 184 -12.86 -4.87 -8.41
CA ALA A 184 -13.68 -6.06 -8.13
C ALA A 184 -15.18 -5.79 -8.32
N GLU A 185 -15.66 -4.62 -7.90
CA GLU A 185 -17.04 -4.19 -8.17
C GLU A 185 -17.32 -4.01 -9.66
N GLY A 186 -16.41 -3.34 -10.36
CA GLY A 186 -16.61 -3.05 -11.80
C GLY A 186 -16.51 -4.27 -12.70
N LEU A 187 -15.75 -5.28 -12.27
CA LEU A 187 -15.58 -6.54 -13.00
C LEU A 187 -16.72 -7.53 -12.74
N ARG A 188 -17.44 -7.38 -11.63
CA ARG A 188 -18.57 -8.25 -11.31
C ARG A 188 -19.67 -8.17 -12.38
N GLY A 189 -20.05 -9.32 -12.92
CA GLY A 189 -21.06 -9.42 -13.97
C GLY A 189 -20.53 -9.14 -15.38
N LEU A 190 -19.32 -8.56 -15.53
CA LEU A 190 -18.71 -8.36 -16.84
C LEU A 190 -18.32 -9.72 -17.40
N TRP A 191 -18.73 -10.01 -18.64
CA TRP A 191 -18.51 -11.31 -19.32
C TRP A 191 -18.98 -12.54 -18.52
N GLY A 192 -19.98 -12.39 -17.64
CA GLY A 192 -20.48 -13.49 -16.81
C GLY A 192 -19.62 -13.80 -15.58
N LEU A 193 -18.64 -12.94 -15.23
CA LEU A 193 -17.81 -13.12 -14.06
C LEU A 193 -18.62 -13.03 -12.75
N GLY A 194 -18.58 -14.11 -11.98
CA GLY A 194 -19.10 -14.12 -10.62
C GLY A 194 -18.20 -13.33 -9.64
N PRO A 195 -18.63 -13.14 -8.38
CA PRO A 195 -17.88 -12.39 -7.38
C PRO A 195 -16.44 -12.86 -7.20
N GLN A 196 -16.21 -14.18 -7.16
CA GLN A 196 -14.86 -14.75 -6.96
C GLN A 196 -13.93 -14.44 -8.13
N GLY A 197 -14.39 -14.62 -9.37
CA GLY A 197 -13.62 -14.29 -10.58
C GLY A 197 -13.28 -12.81 -10.65
N ALA A 198 -14.22 -11.93 -10.27
CA ALA A 198 -14.00 -10.49 -10.22
C ALA A 198 -12.93 -10.11 -9.19
N ILE A 199 -12.93 -10.72 -7.98
CA ILE A 199 -11.91 -10.49 -6.96
C ILE A 199 -10.54 -10.96 -7.44
N VAL A 200 -10.45 -12.16 -8.04
CA VAL A 200 -9.17 -12.70 -8.55
C VAL A 200 -8.58 -11.77 -9.62
N LEU A 201 -9.37 -11.38 -10.62
CA LEU A 201 -8.88 -10.47 -11.66
C LEU A 201 -8.52 -9.10 -11.12
N ALA A 202 -9.30 -8.54 -10.20
CA ALA A 202 -8.98 -7.27 -9.54
C ALA A 202 -7.67 -7.36 -8.76
N THR A 203 -7.42 -8.48 -8.09
CA THR A 203 -6.16 -8.75 -7.39
C THR A 203 -4.98 -8.77 -8.36
N LEU A 204 -5.11 -9.48 -9.47
CA LEU A 204 -4.05 -9.55 -10.49
C LEU A 204 -3.77 -8.17 -11.10
N PHE A 205 -4.79 -7.40 -11.46
CA PHE A 205 -4.61 -6.06 -12.02
C PHE A 205 -4.01 -5.08 -11.00
N SER A 206 -4.53 -5.06 -9.77
CA SER A 206 -3.98 -4.20 -8.71
C SER A 206 -2.52 -4.54 -8.41
N SER A 207 -2.19 -5.83 -8.36
CA SER A 207 -0.82 -6.29 -8.10
C SER A 207 0.11 -5.99 -9.28
N ALA A 208 -0.37 -6.08 -10.52
CA ALA A 208 0.40 -5.69 -11.70
C ALA A 208 0.73 -4.19 -11.69
N ILE A 209 -0.26 -3.35 -11.36
CA ILE A 209 -0.03 -1.91 -11.18
C ILE A 209 0.98 -1.67 -10.05
N PHE A 210 0.85 -2.38 -8.92
CA PHE A 210 1.78 -2.27 -7.79
C PHE A 210 3.22 -2.59 -8.20
N GLY A 211 3.45 -3.69 -8.93
CA GLY A 211 4.76 -4.04 -9.47
C GLY A 211 5.31 -2.96 -10.43
N LEU A 212 4.47 -2.47 -11.35
CA LEU A 212 4.85 -1.46 -12.33
C LEU A 212 5.21 -0.11 -11.68
N LEU A 213 4.53 0.28 -10.59
CA LEU A 213 4.87 1.50 -9.84
C LEU A 213 6.27 1.44 -9.22
N HIS A 214 6.79 0.23 -8.95
CA HIS A 214 8.15 0.02 -8.45
C HIS A 214 9.21 -0.16 -9.55
N ALA A 215 8.81 -0.23 -10.82
CA ALA A 215 9.76 -0.40 -11.93
C ALA A 215 10.68 0.81 -12.13
N GLY A 216 10.34 1.96 -11.59
CA GLY A 216 11.17 3.18 -11.58
C GLY A 216 12.12 3.29 -10.39
N ASN A 217 12.08 2.36 -9.45
CA ASN A 217 12.95 2.41 -8.27
C ASN A 217 14.41 2.18 -8.63
N PRO A 218 15.38 2.67 -7.83
CA PRO A 218 16.78 2.32 -7.98
C PRO A 218 16.97 0.80 -8.01
N ASN A 219 17.94 0.32 -8.80
CA ASN A 219 18.26 -1.10 -8.95
C ASN A 219 17.09 -2.01 -9.41
N ALA A 220 15.99 -1.42 -9.92
CA ALA A 220 14.87 -2.21 -10.44
C ALA A 220 15.29 -2.95 -11.72
N THR A 221 14.79 -4.18 -11.83
CA THR A 221 14.95 -5.06 -12.99
C THR A 221 13.59 -5.64 -13.39
N PRO A 222 13.42 -6.20 -14.59
CA PRO A 222 12.19 -6.92 -14.93
C PRO A 222 11.85 -8.03 -13.94
N LEU A 223 12.86 -8.70 -13.38
CA LEU A 223 12.67 -9.75 -12.37
C LEU A 223 12.17 -9.16 -11.04
N SER A 224 12.80 -8.09 -10.54
CA SER A 224 12.32 -7.43 -9.31
C SER A 224 10.91 -6.89 -9.48
N THR A 225 10.59 -6.29 -10.62
CA THR A 225 9.23 -5.82 -10.95
C THR A 225 8.22 -6.95 -10.92
N PHE A 226 8.57 -8.13 -11.48
CA PHE A 226 7.73 -9.32 -11.42
C PHE A 226 7.57 -9.84 -9.98
N ASN A 227 8.65 -9.85 -9.20
CA ASN A 227 8.60 -10.29 -7.80
C ASN A 227 7.76 -9.34 -6.94
N ILE A 228 7.81 -8.02 -7.19
CA ILE A 228 6.92 -7.06 -6.52
C ILE A 228 5.46 -7.23 -6.97
N PHE A 229 5.19 -7.67 -8.20
CA PHE A 229 3.85 -8.11 -8.58
C PHE A 229 3.39 -9.30 -7.71
N LEU A 230 4.25 -10.31 -7.46
CA LEU A 230 3.94 -11.43 -6.55
C LEU A 230 3.75 -10.96 -5.10
N ALA A 231 4.57 -10.01 -4.63
CA ALA A 231 4.38 -9.35 -3.34
C ALA A 231 3.04 -8.63 -3.27
N GLY A 232 2.60 -8.04 -4.39
CA GLY A 232 1.28 -7.45 -4.53
C GLY A 232 0.15 -8.44 -4.27
N ILE A 233 0.23 -9.65 -4.82
CA ILE A 233 -0.73 -10.74 -4.59
C ILE A 233 -0.67 -11.21 -3.13
N PHE A 234 0.53 -11.38 -2.59
CA PHE A 234 0.76 -11.81 -1.21
C PHE A 234 0.12 -10.85 -0.20
N LEU A 235 0.39 -9.54 -0.34
CA LEU A 235 -0.20 -8.51 0.51
C LEU A 235 -1.74 -8.44 0.36
N ALA A 236 -2.25 -8.62 -0.87
CA ALA A 236 -3.69 -8.63 -1.11
C ALA A 236 -4.41 -9.81 -0.43
N LEU A 237 -3.70 -10.92 -0.14
CA LEU A 237 -4.32 -12.14 0.38
C LEU A 237 -5.07 -11.87 1.70
N GLY A 238 -4.46 -11.14 2.64
CA GLY A 238 -5.12 -10.76 3.89
C GLY A 238 -6.42 -10.00 3.65
N TYR A 239 -6.41 -9.04 2.73
CA TYR A 239 -7.56 -8.23 2.38
C TYR A 239 -8.68 -9.02 1.69
N ILE A 240 -8.34 -9.82 0.69
CA ILE A 240 -9.37 -10.58 -0.07
C ILE A 240 -10.00 -11.71 0.73
N LEU A 241 -9.37 -12.15 1.82
CA LEU A 241 -9.92 -13.17 2.71
C LEU A 241 -10.74 -12.58 3.86
N THR A 242 -10.42 -11.38 4.34
CA THR A 242 -11.06 -10.76 5.52
C THR A 242 -11.98 -9.59 5.16
N GLY A 243 -11.76 -8.93 4.02
CA GLY A 243 -12.38 -7.65 3.68
C GLY A 243 -11.74 -6.46 4.40
N GLU A 244 -10.66 -6.68 5.20
CA GLU A 244 -10.02 -5.69 6.04
C GLU A 244 -8.56 -5.47 5.67
N LEU A 245 -8.09 -4.23 5.77
CA LEU A 245 -6.69 -3.85 5.50
C LEU A 245 -5.74 -4.15 6.68
N ALA A 246 -6.24 -4.71 7.77
CA ALA A 246 -5.49 -4.93 9.00
C ALA A 246 -4.22 -5.77 8.77
N ILE A 247 -4.38 -6.99 8.23
CA ILE A 247 -3.25 -7.88 7.95
C ILE A 247 -2.25 -7.24 6.99
N PRO A 248 -2.65 -6.77 5.79
CA PRO A 248 -1.67 -6.21 4.86
C PRO A 248 -0.95 -4.97 5.39
N ILE A 249 -1.63 -4.07 6.09
CA ILE A 249 -0.98 -2.88 6.67
C ILE A 249 0.07 -3.30 7.70
N GLY A 250 -0.27 -4.16 8.67
CA GLY A 250 0.68 -4.61 9.69
C GLY A 250 1.87 -5.36 9.09
N LEU A 251 1.61 -6.27 8.16
CA LEU A 251 2.61 -7.04 7.44
C LEU A 251 3.57 -6.14 6.66
N HIS A 252 3.04 -5.19 5.89
CA HIS A 252 3.83 -4.29 5.05
C HIS A 252 4.75 -3.38 5.89
N MET A 253 4.21 -2.79 6.97
CA MET A 253 5.00 -1.95 7.90
C MET A 253 6.22 -2.70 8.44
N THR A 254 6.01 -3.89 8.98
CA THR A 254 7.10 -4.63 9.63
C THR A 254 7.99 -5.34 8.63
N TRP A 255 7.47 -5.77 7.48
CA TRP A 255 8.31 -6.27 6.40
C TRP A 255 9.38 -5.23 6.04
N ASN A 256 8.97 -4.01 5.67
CA ASN A 256 9.91 -2.96 5.26
C ASN A 256 10.83 -2.50 6.39
N PHE A 257 10.28 -2.26 7.59
CA PHE A 257 11.08 -1.79 8.71
C PHE A 257 12.12 -2.83 9.18
N PHE A 258 11.72 -4.10 9.27
CA PHE A 258 12.65 -5.16 9.67
C PHE A 258 13.68 -5.40 8.57
N GLN A 259 13.28 -5.38 7.30
CA GLN A 259 14.20 -5.50 6.18
C GLN A 259 15.30 -4.45 6.23
N GLY A 260 14.93 -3.17 6.23
CA GLY A 260 15.90 -2.07 6.14
C GLY A 260 16.57 -1.72 7.46
N ASN A 261 15.81 -1.62 8.55
CA ASN A 261 16.25 -0.96 9.77
C ASN A 261 16.52 -1.92 10.93
N VAL A 262 16.03 -3.15 10.87
CA VAL A 262 16.46 -4.19 11.82
C VAL A 262 17.62 -4.99 11.22
N PHE A 263 17.53 -5.46 9.99
CA PHE A 263 18.49 -6.39 9.38
C PHE A 263 19.38 -5.77 8.29
N GLY A 264 19.22 -4.48 7.95
CA GLY A 264 20.14 -3.75 7.09
C GLY A 264 20.14 -4.14 5.61
N PHE A 265 19.10 -4.82 5.13
CA PHE A 265 18.93 -5.09 3.70
C PHE A 265 18.47 -3.84 2.93
N PRO A 266 18.75 -3.74 1.63
CA PRO A 266 18.05 -2.78 0.77
C PRO A 266 16.54 -3.02 0.80
N VAL A 267 15.73 -1.96 0.63
CA VAL A 267 14.26 -2.02 0.58
C VAL A 267 13.81 -1.44 -0.76
N SER A 268 13.20 -2.26 -1.58
CA SER A 268 12.66 -1.88 -2.90
C SER A 268 13.66 -1.09 -3.76
N GLY A 269 14.92 -1.51 -3.72
CA GLY A 269 16.01 -0.91 -4.49
C GLY A 269 16.66 0.32 -3.85
N THR A 270 16.18 0.77 -2.70
CA THR A 270 16.81 1.87 -1.95
C THR A 270 17.74 1.30 -0.88
N GLU A 271 18.95 1.85 -0.81
CA GLU A 271 19.88 1.51 0.26
C GLU A 271 19.31 1.93 1.62
N ALA A 272 19.59 1.14 2.65
CA ALA A 272 19.30 1.52 4.03
C ALA A 272 20.24 2.66 4.47
N SER A 273 20.06 3.85 3.90
CA SER A 273 20.78 5.07 4.28
C SER A 273 20.40 5.58 5.69
N ALA A 274 19.41 4.92 6.31
CA ALA A 274 18.90 5.22 7.63
C ALA A 274 19.61 4.38 8.71
N ALA A 275 19.26 4.63 9.97
CA ALA A 275 19.77 3.83 11.09
C ALA A 275 19.37 2.36 10.95
N THR A 276 20.28 1.45 11.30
CA THR A 276 19.99 0.00 11.33
C THR A 276 20.51 -0.64 12.61
N ILE A 277 19.73 -1.59 13.15
CA ILE A 277 20.11 -2.34 14.34
C ILE A 277 21.24 -3.31 14.00
N ILE A 278 21.14 -4.06 12.91
CA ILE A 278 22.17 -4.98 12.42
C ILE A 278 22.61 -4.50 11.05
N ALA A 279 23.87 -4.12 10.92
CA ALA A 279 24.46 -3.74 9.65
C ALA A 279 25.11 -4.95 8.99
N ILE A 280 24.83 -5.16 7.72
CA ILE A 280 25.30 -6.30 6.94
C ILE A 280 26.02 -5.85 5.67
N ASN A 281 26.90 -6.71 5.18
CA ASN A 281 27.29 -6.74 3.78
C ASN A 281 26.59 -7.94 3.14
N GLN A 282 25.79 -7.67 2.11
CA GLN A 282 25.10 -8.71 1.35
C GLN A 282 25.95 -9.12 0.15
N GLY A 283 26.04 -10.43 -0.04
CA GLY A 283 26.68 -11.11 -1.19
C GLY A 283 25.74 -12.17 -1.75
N GLY A 284 26.32 -13.21 -2.31
CA GLY A 284 25.58 -14.32 -2.91
C GLY A 284 25.04 -14.01 -4.32
N ASN A 285 24.26 -14.95 -4.86
CA ASN A 285 23.67 -14.80 -6.19
C ASN A 285 22.45 -13.88 -6.14
N PRO A 286 22.39 -12.75 -6.86
CA PRO A 286 21.26 -11.82 -6.83
C PRO A 286 19.92 -12.45 -7.22
N LEU A 287 19.90 -13.52 -8.02
CA LEU A 287 18.67 -14.25 -8.31
C LEU A 287 18.07 -14.88 -7.04
N ILE A 288 18.90 -15.26 -6.08
CA ILE A 288 18.48 -15.92 -4.84
C ILE A 288 18.22 -14.86 -3.78
N THR A 289 19.16 -13.94 -3.56
CA THR A 289 19.15 -12.98 -2.45
C THR A 289 18.43 -11.66 -2.77
N GLY A 290 18.10 -11.42 -4.04
CA GLY A 290 17.55 -10.14 -4.51
C GLY A 290 18.57 -9.03 -4.72
N GLY A 291 19.82 -9.20 -4.25
CA GLY A 291 20.94 -8.27 -4.47
C GLY A 291 20.62 -6.84 -4.03
N ALA A 292 21.01 -5.86 -4.83
CA ALA A 292 20.85 -4.43 -4.53
C ALA A 292 19.40 -3.93 -4.49
N PHE A 293 18.44 -4.72 -4.94
CA PHE A 293 17.02 -4.36 -4.81
C PHE A 293 16.46 -4.72 -3.43
N GLY A 294 16.92 -5.83 -2.87
CA GLY A 294 16.46 -6.37 -1.60
C GLY A 294 15.90 -7.78 -1.73
N PRO A 295 15.77 -8.52 -0.62
CA PRO A 295 15.36 -9.93 -0.60
C PRO A 295 14.00 -10.20 -1.28
N GLU A 296 13.10 -9.24 -1.32
CA GLU A 296 11.82 -9.33 -2.03
C GLU A 296 11.97 -9.55 -3.54
N ALA A 297 13.11 -9.17 -4.11
CA ALA A 297 13.43 -9.42 -5.52
C ALA A 297 14.05 -10.80 -5.77
N GLY A 298 14.40 -11.54 -4.71
CA GLY A 298 15.06 -12.84 -4.78
C GLY A 298 14.12 -14.04 -4.55
N LEU A 299 14.62 -15.25 -4.87
CA LEU A 299 13.89 -16.48 -4.60
C LEU A 299 13.64 -16.71 -3.10
N VAL A 300 14.52 -16.21 -2.22
CA VAL A 300 14.33 -16.25 -0.76
C VAL A 300 13.07 -15.46 -0.36
N GLY A 301 12.87 -14.29 -0.94
CA GLY A 301 11.66 -13.49 -0.75
C GLY A 301 10.40 -14.20 -1.23
N ILE A 302 10.44 -14.84 -2.42
CA ILE A 302 9.31 -15.64 -2.93
C ILE A 302 8.99 -16.78 -1.96
N GLY A 303 10.01 -17.50 -1.45
CA GLY A 303 9.82 -18.55 -0.46
C GLY A 303 9.15 -18.04 0.82
N ALA A 304 9.58 -16.87 1.31
CA ALA A 304 8.95 -16.21 2.46
C ALA A 304 7.49 -15.79 2.18
N MET A 305 7.19 -15.25 0.99
CA MET A 305 5.83 -14.88 0.59
C MET A 305 4.91 -16.10 0.50
N LEU A 306 5.39 -17.24 0.00
CA LEU A 306 4.64 -18.50 -0.03
C LEU A 306 4.34 -19.01 1.39
N LEU A 307 5.35 -19.03 2.26
CA LEU A 307 5.16 -19.39 3.67
C LEU A 307 4.17 -18.43 4.35
N GLY A 308 4.35 -17.14 4.17
CA GLY A 308 3.45 -16.11 4.70
C GLY A 308 2.02 -16.27 4.23
N SER A 309 1.82 -16.63 2.95
CA SER A 309 0.49 -16.92 2.38
C SER A 309 -0.18 -18.10 3.10
N LEU A 310 0.56 -19.17 3.37
CA LEU A 310 0.05 -20.32 4.14
C LEU A 310 -0.31 -19.93 5.57
N LEU A 311 0.51 -19.09 6.21
CA LEU A 311 0.26 -18.60 7.58
C LEU A 311 -0.97 -17.66 7.62
N ILE A 312 -1.17 -16.78 6.62
CA ILE A 312 -2.38 -15.95 6.50
C ILE A 312 -3.62 -16.84 6.36
N ILE A 313 -3.60 -17.84 5.47
CA ILE A 313 -4.71 -18.78 5.30
C ILE A 313 -5.00 -19.55 6.60
N GLY A 314 -3.96 -20.02 7.28
CA GLY A 314 -4.06 -20.68 8.58
C GLY A 314 -4.70 -19.79 9.65
N TRP A 315 -4.22 -18.54 9.76
CA TRP A 315 -4.76 -17.54 10.68
C TRP A 315 -6.25 -17.27 10.42
N VAL A 316 -6.61 -16.99 9.16
CA VAL A 316 -8.00 -16.72 8.78
C VAL A 316 -8.89 -17.93 9.06
N ARG A 317 -8.45 -19.16 8.76
CA ARG A 317 -9.20 -20.39 9.11
C ARG A 317 -9.40 -20.54 10.61
N MET A 318 -8.36 -20.32 11.40
CA MET A 318 -8.41 -20.42 12.86
C MET A 318 -9.37 -19.39 13.47
N ARG A 319 -9.35 -18.16 12.94
CA ARG A 319 -10.14 -17.04 13.51
C ARG A 319 -11.59 -17.00 13.02
N TYR A 320 -11.81 -17.33 11.75
CA TYR A 320 -13.08 -17.14 11.07
C TYR A 320 -13.73 -18.47 10.61
N GLY A 321 -13.10 -19.60 10.91
CA GLY A 321 -13.58 -20.95 10.58
C GLY A 321 -13.36 -21.35 9.12
N VAL A 322 -13.32 -20.41 8.20
CA VAL A 322 -13.14 -20.66 6.76
C VAL A 322 -12.30 -19.56 6.12
N ALA A 323 -11.39 -19.95 5.21
CA ALA A 323 -10.67 -19.02 4.35
C ALA A 323 -11.28 -19.08 2.95
N ARG A 324 -12.07 -18.09 2.62
CA ARG A 324 -12.71 -17.91 1.29
C ARG A 324 -12.67 -16.45 0.88
N LEU A 325 -12.70 -16.18 -0.41
CA LEU A 325 -12.75 -14.82 -0.92
C LEU A 325 -13.99 -14.10 -0.38
N HIS A 326 -13.80 -12.89 0.14
CA HIS A 326 -14.82 -12.12 0.83
C HIS A 326 -15.79 -11.45 -0.17
N PRO A 327 -17.06 -11.91 -0.31
CA PRO A 327 -17.94 -11.47 -1.41
C PRO A 327 -18.29 -9.99 -1.35
N ALA A 328 -18.26 -9.38 -0.15
CA ALA A 328 -18.56 -7.96 0.04
C ALA A 328 -17.55 -7.03 -0.69
N LEU A 329 -16.38 -7.53 -1.12
CA LEU A 329 -15.46 -6.77 -1.94
C LEU A 329 -16.01 -6.43 -3.32
N THR A 330 -17.04 -7.14 -3.78
CA THR A 330 -17.72 -6.87 -5.06
C THR A 330 -19.04 -6.13 -4.87
N GLN A 331 -19.35 -5.67 -3.66
CA GLN A 331 -20.59 -4.98 -3.33
C GLN A 331 -20.27 -3.67 -2.61
N PRO A 332 -20.85 -2.54 -3.04
CA PRO A 332 -20.62 -1.27 -2.32
C PRO A 332 -21.51 -1.19 -1.07
N ASP A 333 -20.94 -0.77 0.06
CA ASP A 333 -21.68 -0.26 1.21
C ASP A 333 -21.93 1.23 1.02
N LEU A 334 -23.10 1.58 0.47
CA LEU A 334 -23.43 2.96 0.11
C LEU A 334 -23.83 3.77 1.33
N LEU A 335 -23.37 5.04 1.38
CA LEU A 335 -23.77 6.02 2.42
C LEU A 335 -25.29 6.21 2.49
N TYR A 336 -25.95 6.15 1.34
CA TYR A 336 -27.38 6.30 1.20
C TYR A 336 -27.91 5.07 0.46
N PRO A 337 -28.47 4.09 1.17
CA PRO A 337 -29.10 2.93 0.52
C PRO A 337 -30.13 3.40 -0.51
N LEU A 338 -30.14 2.73 -1.65
CA LEU A 338 -31.16 2.99 -2.66
C LEU A 338 -32.52 2.54 -2.14
N PRO A 339 -33.60 3.28 -2.42
CA PRO A 339 -34.93 2.80 -2.10
C PRO A 339 -35.19 1.45 -2.79
N PRO A 340 -35.89 0.52 -2.14
CA PRO A 340 -36.23 -0.76 -2.76
C PRO A 340 -36.96 -0.53 -4.08
N VAL A 341 -36.71 -1.41 -5.04
CA VAL A 341 -37.28 -1.30 -6.41
C VAL A 341 -38.83 -1.26 -6.37
N SER A 342 -39.46 -1.91 -5.39
CA SER A 342 -40.91 -1.84 -5.15
C SER A 342 -41.44 -0.43 -4.88
N ALA A 343 -40.69 0.39 -4.15
CA ALA A 343 -41.11 1.76 -3.84
C ALA A 343 -41.08 2.70 -5.07
N VAL A 344 -40.24 2.37 -6.07
CA VAL A 344 -40.15 3.15 -7.31
C VAL A 344 -41.28 2.76 -8.30
N GLN A 345 -41.77 1.53 -8.23
CA GLN A 345 -42.90 1.08 -9.05
C GLN A 345 -44.24 1.60 -8.52
N GLU A 346 -44.43 1.70 -7.21
CA GLU A 346 -45.66 2.30 -6.63
C GLU A 346 -45.79 3.80 -6.89
N SER A 347 -44.70 4.55 -6.94
CA SER A 347 -44.75 5.99 -7.27
C SER A 347 -44.93 6.28 -8.76
N ALA A 348 -44.81 5.27 -9.63
CA ALA A 348 -44.99 5.37 -11.09
C ALA A 348 -46.33 4.81 -11.57
N SER A 349 -47.22 4.36 -10.70
CA SER A 349 -48.57 3.90 -11.10
C SER A 349 -49.43 5.12 -11.43
N PRO A 350 -50.17 5.09 -12.58
CA PRO A 350 -51.02 6.18 -13.01
C PRO A 350 -52.17 6.54 -12.05
N ASP A 351 -52.43 5.71 -11.04
CA ASP A 351 -53.60 5.83 -10.16
C ASP A 351 -53.36 6.77 -8.95
N SER A 352 -52.18 7.43 -8.84
CA SER A 352 -51.91 8.42 -7.78
C SER A 352 -52.27 9.87 -8.17
N ILE A 353 -52.96 10.09 -9.28
CA ILE A 353 -53.50 11.40 -9.69
C ILE A 353 -55.02 11.23 -9.93
N ALA A 354 -55.75 11.12 -8.87
CA ALA A 354 -57.18 11.33 -8.82
C ALA A 354 -57.56 12.24 -7.63
#